data_efa382354297f6bb4c6e19c7a661abbb
#
_entry.id   efa382354297f6bb4c6e19c7a661abbb
#
_cell.length_a   1.000
_cell.length_b   1.000
_cell.length_c   1.000
_cell.angle_alpha   90.00
_cell.angle_beta   90.00
_cell.angle_gamma   90.00
#
_symmetry.space_group_name_H-M   'P 1'
#
loop_
_entity.id
_entity.type
_entity.pdbx_description
1 polymer ?
#
loop_
_entity_poly.entity_id
_entity_poly.type
_entity_poly.pdbx_seq_one_letter_code
_entity_poly.pdbx_strand_id
1 'polypeptide(L)'
;MLRLFIVGFLTSLVLWAAPAGPPPVPREFRAMWIATVGNIDWPSKSGLPVARQQAELRALLDTAQRWHLNAVILQVRTSCDALYASPLEPWSEYLSGRMGVAPLPAWDPLAFAVTEAHARSLELHAWLNPFRARYSQAISPVAAQHVSRTRPDLVVQYGKFLWLDPGLAESRDHTLKVVADLVHRYDIDGIHIDDYFYPYPEKTSLGTPVPFPDERSWSAYQRSGGKLSRPDWRRENVNTLVRAMNTAVHREKPWVKFGISPFGIWRPGFPEGIKGLDQHEVLYADARKWIREGMADYFAPQLYWTERQTEQRFSRLLAWWASENVSHRHLWPGINTADIGKNRTASEIVWQTDQIGPETHSSGVIHWNASALQENRDGVGTRLIQGPFAHRALVPASPWLGSQPPETPAIEVGYGGKGPITIDLNAGKGRLSAVVVQTHGEWAWKTEIYPGNTRRIPVPRTYRGTPPKEVRVTTLSSPGIESAPAIWRPK
;
A
#
# COMPACT_ATOMS: atom_id res chain seq x y z
N MET A 1 -28.71 0.34 74.44
CA MET A 1 -29.48 0.71 73.25
C MET A 1 -28.52 0.76 72.05
N LEU A 2 -28.52 -0.28 71.26
CA LEU A 2 -27.63 -0.45 70.12
C LEU A 2 -28.40 -0.08 68.86
N ARG A 3 -28.01 1.01 68.17
CA ARG A 3 -28.63 1.42 66.88
C ARG A 3 -27.85 0.81 65.75
N LEU A 4 -28.54 -0.12 65.02
CA LEU A 4 -28.05 -0.71 63.78
C LEU A 4 -28.30 0.30 62.65
N PHE A 5 -27.26 0.74 61.96
CA PHE A 5 -27.38 1.47 60.67
C PHE A 5 -27.31 0.48 59.52
N ILE A 6 -28.40 0.28 58.82
CA ILE A 6 -28.40 -0.47 57.53
C ILE A 6 -28.10 0.55 56.45
N VAL A 7 -26.91 0.39 55.83
CA VAL A 7 -26.54 1.12 54.63
C VAL A 7 -26.95 0.28 53.42
N GLY A 8 -28.04 0.70 52.77
CA GLY A 8 -28.49 0.08 51.53
C GLY A 8 -27.61 0.51 50.37
N PHE A 9 -26.90 -0.44 49.78
CA PHE A 9 -26.20 -0.24 48.49
C PHE A 9 -27.22 -0.32 47.34
N LEU A 10 -27.55 0.83 46.75
CA LEU A 10 -28.25 0.92 45.48
C LEU A 10 -27.25 0.71 44.37
N THR A 11 -27.18 -0.50 43.83
CA THR A 11 -26.46 -0.80 42.57
C THR A 11 -27.30 -0.26 41.40
N SER A 12 -26.90 0.89 40.88
CA SER A 12 -27.46 1.42 39.61
C SER A 12 -26.99 0.54 38.47
N LEU A 13 -27.86 -0.33 37.96
CA LEU A 13 -27.65 -0.99 36.66
C LEU A 13 -27.75 0.09 35.57
N VAL A 14 -26.58 0.52 35.06
CA VAL A 14 -26.52 1.30 33.83
C VAL A 14 -26.84 0.34 32.70
N LEU A 15 -28.10 0.30 32.27
CA LEU A 15 -28.49 -0.33 31.02
C LEU A 15 -27.85 0.48 29.86
N TRP A 16 -26.74 0.01 29.36
CA TRP A 16 -26.23 0.49 28.08
C TRP A 16 -27.25 0.07 27.01
N ALA A 17 -28.05 1.01 26.56
CA ALA A 17 -28.86 0.81 25.36
C ALA A 17 -27.89 0.57 24.19
N ALA A 18 -27.94 -0.63 23.59
CA ALA A 18 -27.22 -0.91 22.39
C ALA A 18 -27.57 0.15 21.32
N PRO A 19 -26.62 0.70 20.58
CA PRO A 19 -26.89 1.68 19.54
C PRO A 19 -27.92 1.12 18.55
N ALA A 20 -28.92 1.91 18.21
CA ALA A 20 -30.06 1.52 17.37
C ALA A 20 -29.71 1.17 15.90
N GLY A 21 -28.45 1.06 15.56
CA GLY A 21 -27.95 0.77 14.22
C GLY A 21 -26.75 -0.18 14.23
N PRO A 22 -26.27 -0.59 13.03
CA PRO A 22 -25.09 -1.43 12.92
C PRO A 22 -23.85 -0.70 13.46
N PRO A 23 -22.86 -1.44 13.99
CA PRO A 23 -21.59 -0.84 14.36
C PRO A 23 -20.90 -0.27 13.09
N PRO A 24 -20.16 0.84 13.22
CA PRO A 24 -19.41 1.39 12.11
C PRO A 24 -18.35 0.38 11.63
N VAL A 25 -18.14 0.31 10.32
CA VAL A 25 -17.09 -0.54 9.76
C VAL A 25 -15.74 0.14 10.01
N PRO A 26 -14.75 -0.57 10.57
CA PRO A 26 -13.41 0.00 10.76
C PRO A 26 -12.83 0.56 9.45
N ARG A 27 -12.13 1.68 9.53
CA ARG A 27 -11.44 2.33 8.42
C ARG A 27 -9.94 2.32 8.67
N GLU A 28 -9.25 1.35 8.08
CA GLU A 28 -7.83 1.12 8.29
C GLU A 28 -7.21 0.47 7.05
N PHE A 29 -6.12 1.04 6.54
CA PHE A 29 -5.37 0.45 5.44
C PHE A 29 -4.51 -0.70 5.97
N ARG A 30 -4.68 -1.89 5.43
CA ARG A 30 -3.98 -3.11 5.84
C ARG A 30 -3.38 -3.77 4.62
N ALA A 31 -2.09 -3.63 4.43
CA ALA A 31 -1.43 -4.09 3.22
C ALA A 31 -0.16 -4.91 3.47
N MET A 32 0.33 -5.54 2.42
CA MET A 32 1.65 -6.14 2.36
C MET A 32 2.35 -5.77 1.04
N TRP A 33 3.66 -5.61 1.10
CA TRP A 33 4.49 -5.52 -0.10
C TRP A 33 4.75 -6.90 -0.67
N ILE A 34 4.63 -7.02 -2.00
CA ILE A 34 5.03 -8.18 -2.79
C ILE A 34 6.21 -7.75 -3.66
N ALA A 35 7.42 -8.05 -3.23
CA ALA A 35 8.65 -7.67 -3.92
C ALA A 35 9.01 -8.70 -4.99
N THR A 36 9.31 -8.21 -6.20
CA THR A 36 9.67 -9.04 -7.35
C THR A 36 11.15 -8.97 -7.68
N VAL A 37 11.83 -7.90 -7.30
CA VAL A 37 13.29 -7.79 -7.44
C VAL A 37 14.00 -8.95 -6.76
N GLY A 38 14.90 -9.59 -7.45
CA GLY A 38 15.62 -10.75 -6.92
C GLY A 38 14.72 -11.95 -6.58
N ASN A 39 13.47 -11.96 -7.05
CA ASN A 39 12.46 -12.99 -6.71
C ASN A 39 12.25 -13.13 -5.18
N ILE A 40 12.23 -12.00 -4.44
CA ILE A 40 12.08 -12.01 -2.98
C ILE A 40 10.76 -12.67 -2.55
N ASP A 41 9.63 -12.24 -3.13
CA ASP A 41 8.32 -12.77 -2.81
C ASP A 41 7.67 -13.48 -3.99
N TRP A 42 7.72 -12.86 -5.19
CA TRP A 42 7.04 -13.38 -6.37
C TRP A 42 7.71 -12.92 -7.68
N PRO A 43 7.76 -13.80 -8.71
CA PRO A 43 7.61 -15.27 -8.60
C PRO A 43 8.68 -15.86 -7.67
N SER A 44 8.43 -17.01 -7.07
CA SER A 44 9.39 -17.66 -6.16
C SER A 44 10.73 -17.98 -6.82
N LYS A 45 10.75 -18.03 -8.17
CA LYS A 45 11.92 -18.21 -9.00
C LYS A 45 11.62 -17.66 -10.39
N SER A 46 12.62 -17.06 -11.02
CA SER A 46 12.53 -16.66 -12.43
C SER A 46 12.39 -17.86 -13.37
N GLY A 47 11.69 -17.68 -14.49
CA GLY A 47 11.51 -18.71 -15.52
C GLY A 47 10.54 -19.85 -15.15
N LEU A 48 9.75 -19.71 -14.10
CA LEU A 48 8.68 -20.66 -13.79
C LEU A 48 7.62 -20.70 -14.90
N PRO A 49 6.95 -21.86 -15.13
CA PRO A 49 5.78 -21.92 -16.00
C PRO A 49 4.71 -20.90 -15.59
N VAL A 50 4.03 -20.27 -16.57
CA VAL A 50 3.00 -19.26 -16.33
C VAL A 50 1.92 -19.72 -15.33
N ALA A 51 1.43 -20.97 -15.48
CA ALA A 51 0.44 -21.52 -14.57
C ALA A 51 0.94 -21.56 -13.11
N ARG A 52 2.25 -21.78 -12.89
CA ARG A 52 2.84 -21.77 -11.56
C ARG A 52 2.95 -20.35 -11.01
N GLN A 53 3.39 -19.39 -11.84
CA GLN A 53 3.44 -17.98 -11.45
C GLN A 53 2.05 -17.46 -11.06
N GLN A 54 1.02 -17.79 -11.83
CA GLN A 54 -0.38 -17.45 -11.52
C GLN A 54 -0.86 -18.09 -10.21
N ALA A 55 -0.54 -19.36 -9.99
CA ALA A 55 -0.94 -20.07 -8.76
C ALA A 55 -0.27 -19.44 -7.52
N GLU A 56 1.02 -19.10 -7.61
CA GLU A 56 1.74 -18.44 -6.52
C GLU A 56 1.16 -17.05 -6.20
N LEU A 57 0.85 -16.26 -7.23
CA LEU A 57 0.25 -14.93 -7.04
C LEU A 57 -1.14 -15.04 -6.39
N ARG A 58 -1.99 -15.97 -6.84
CA ARG A 58 -3.27 -16.27 -6.17
C ARG A 58 -3.08 -16.63 -4.71
N ALA A 59 -2.11 -17.48 -4.39
CA ALA A 59 -1.82 -17.90 -3.02
C ALA A 59 -1.42 -16.71 -2.12
N LEU A 60 -0.67 -15.73 -2.64
CA LEU A 60 -0.35 -14.49 -1.92
C LEU A 60 -1.60 -13.64 -1.70
N LEU A 61 -2.45 -13.48 -2.72
CA LEU A 61 -3.71 -12.72 -2.59
C LEU A 61 -4.71 -13.41 -1.65
N ASP A 62 -4.79 -14.75 -1.68
CA ASP A 62 -5.57 -15.53 -0.72
C ASP A 62 -5.04 -15.36 0.72
N THR A 63 -3.73 -15.23 0.88
CA THR A 63 -3.10 -14.93 2.16
C THR A 63 -3.52 -13.54 2.66
N ALA A 64 -3.49 -12.51 1.80
CA ALA A 64 -3.98 -11.18 2.17
C ALA A 64 -5.44 -11.22 2.63
N GLN A 65 -6.31 -11.88 1.87
CA GLN A 65 -7.73 -12.03 2.23
C GLN A 65 -7.92 -12.79 3.55
N ARG A 66 -7.16 -13.86 3.77
CA ARG A 66 -7.20 -14.68 4.99
C ARG A 66 -6.85 -13.89 6.24
N TRP A 67 -5.85 -13.02 6.15
CA TRP A 67 -5.38 -12.20 7.26
C TRP A 67 -6.08 -10.84 7.36
N HIS A 68 -7.25 -10.69 6.72
CA HIS A 68 -8.06 -9.48 6.73
C HIS A 68 -7.32 -8.22 6.26
N LEU A 69 -6.34 -8.36 5.36
CA LEU A 69 -5.79 -7.25 4.61
C LEU A 69 -6.83 -6.75 3.58
N ASN A 70 -6.67 -5.51 3.14
CA ASN A 70 -7.55 -4.89 2.13
C ASN A 70 -6.78 -4.26 0.96
N ALA A 71 -5.45 -4.42 0.95
CA ALA A 71 -4.62 -3.99 -0.16
C ALA A 71 -3.36 -4.85 -0.31
N VAL A 72 -2.78 -4.85 -1.52
CA VAL A 72 -1.44 -5.35 -1.83
C VAL A 72 -0.67 -4.32 -2.63
N ILE A 73 0.65 -4.24 -2.40
CA ILE A 73 1.56 -3.36 -3.12
C ILE A 73 2.52 -4.24 -3.90
N LEU A 74 2.24 -4.42 -5.19
CA LEU A 74 2.98 -5.32 -6.08
C LEU A 74 4.07 -4.56 -6.84
N GLN A 75 5.33 -4.99 -6.72
CA GLN A 75 6.43 -4.42 -7.47
C GLN A 75 6.35 -4.86 -8.94
N VAL A 76 6.09 -3.89 -9.83
CA VAL A 76 5.88 -4.13 -11.27
C VAL A 76 7.02 -3.59 -12.14
N ARG A 77 7.91 -2.74 -11.57
CA ARG A 77 9.08 -2.18 -12.22
C ARG A 77 10.26 -2.15 -11.27
N THR A 78 11.24 -2.99 -11.49
CA THR A 78 12.39 -3.17 -10.59
C THR A 78 13.62 -2.38 -11.00
N SER A 79 13.88 -2.29 -12.30
CA SER A 79 15.15 -1.79 -12.84
C SER A 79 15.01 -1.29 -14.29
N CYS A 80 14.12 -0.35 -14.55
CA CYS A 80 13.72 0.09 -15.91
C CYS A 80 13.30 -1.11 -16.79
N ASP A 81 12.59 -2.03 -16.19
CA ASP A 81 12.03 -3.25 -16.75
C ASP A 81 10.58 -3.42 -16.27
N ALA A 82 9.82 -4.29 -16.87
CA ALA A 82 8.41 -4.44 -16.58
C ALA A 82 8.02 -5.89 -16.28
N LEU A 83 7.15 -6.07 -15.26
CA LEU A 83 6.42 -7.31 -15.02
C LEU A 83 4.99 -7.22 -15.59
N TYR A 84 4.84 -6.56 -16.70
CA TYR A 84 3.60 -6.39 -17.47
C TYR A 84 3.95 -6.12 -18.94
N ALA A 85 2.99 -6.19 -19.85
CA ALA A 85 3.19 -5.93 -21.27
C ALA A 85 3.44 -4.44 -21.52
N SER A 86 4.66 -3.94 -21.27
CA SER A 86 5.03 -2.53 -21.44
C SER A 86 5.45 -2.23 -22.89
N PRO A 87 4.98 -1.11 -23.47
CA PRO A 87 5.49 -0.61 -24.75
C PRO A 87 6.78 0.23 -24.56
N LEU A 88 7.16 0.54 -23.33
CA LEU A 88 8.24 1.49 -22.99
C LEU A 88 9.51 0.82 -22.48
N GLU A 89 9.38 -0.31 -21.79
CA GLU A 89 10.47 -0.99 -21.10
C GLU A 89 10.43 -2.50 -21.37
N PRO A 90 11.58 -3.20 -21.38
CA PRO A 90 11.64 -4.63 -21.63
C PRO A 90 11.02 -5.44 -20.50
N TRP A 91 10.61 -6.66 -20.79
CA TRP A 91 10.22 -7.64 -19.78
C TRP A 91 11.32 -7.87 -18.76
N SER A 92 10.95 -7.95 -17.49
CA SER A 92 11.88 -8.21 -16.39
C SER A 92 12.45 -9.63 -16.44
N GLU A 93 13.73 -9.76 -16.13
CA GLU A 93 14.40 -11.07 -15.97
C GLU A 93 13.79 -11.89 -14.82
N TYR A 94 13.21 -11.26 -13.81
CA TYR A 94 12.62 -11.94 -12.66
C TYR A 94 11.35 -12.71 -13.00
N LEU A 95 10.74 -12.43 -14.15
CA LEU A 95 9.56 -13.16 -14.64
C LEU A 95 9.95 -14.38 -15.49
N SER A 96 10.65 -14.14 -16.60
CA SER A 96 10.97 -15.16 -17.60
C SER A 96 12.38 -15.79 -17.46
N GLY A 97 13.23 -15.23 -16.60
CA GLY A 97 14.63 -15.62 -16.45
C GLY A 97 15.59 -14.89 -17.39
N ARG A 98 15.06 -14.09 -18.33
CA ARG A 98 15.86 -13.30 -19.26
C ARG A 98 15.18 -11.97 -19.59
N MET A 99 15.90 -10.87 -19.36
CA MET A 99 15.39 -9.54 -19.68
C MET A 99 15.00 -9.42 -21.17
N GLY A 100 13.85 -8.82 -21.43
CA GLY A 100 13.32 -8.62 -22.78
C GLY A 100 12.58 -9.81 -23.38
N VAL A 101 12.51 -10.93 -22.67
CA VAL A 101 11.79 -12.13 -23.10
C VAL A 101 10.43 -12.17 -22.40
N ALA A 102 9.35 -12.17 -23.19
CA ALA A 102 7.99 -12.31 -22.68
C ALA A 102 7.76 -13.70 -22.05
N PRO A 103 6.87 -13.82 -21.07
CA PRO A 103 6.47 -15.13 -20.56
C PRO A 103 5.73 -15.94 -21.64
N LEU A 104 5.88 -17.27 -21.62
CA LEU A 104 5.25 -18.19 -22.54
C LEU A 104 4.48 -19.28 -21.79
N PRO A 105 3.16 -19.49 -22.06
CA PRO A 105 2.31 -18.71 -22.97
C PRO A 105 2.23 -17.23 -22.60
N ALA A 106 1.93 -16.38 -23.59
CA ALA A 106 1.82 -14.95 -23.36
C ALA A 106 0.69 -14.64 -22.37
N TRP A 107 0.99 -13.80 -21.37
CA TRP A 107 0.04 -13.29 -20.39
C TRP A 107 0.51 -11.96 -19.84
N ASP A 108 -0.39 -11.21 -19.25
CA ASP A 108 -0.06 -9.94 -18.58
C ASP A 108 -0.19 -10.11 -17.06
N PRO A 109 0.93 -10.18 -16.32
CA PRO A 109 0.92 -10.35 -14.88
C PRO A 109 0.17 -9.28 -14.12
N LEU A 110 0.28 -8.01 -14.53
CA LEU A 110 -0.39 -6.91 -13.83
C LEU A 110 -1.90 -6.92 -14.06
N ALA A 111 -2.36 -7.14 -15.29
CA ALA A 111 -3.79 -7.27 -15.58
C ALA A 111 -4.42 -8.42 -14.79
N PHE A 112 -3.71 -9.55 -14.72
CA PHE A 112 -4.12 -10.70 -13.92
C PHE A 112 -4.14 -10.37 -12.41
N ALA A 113 -3.10 -9.72 -11.88
CA ALA A 113 -3.02 -9.34 -10.48
C ALA A 113 -4.16 -8.41 -10.06
N VAL A 114 -4.49 -7.40 -10.88
CA VAL A 114 -5.61 -6.47 -10.64
C VAL A 114 -6.94 -7.24 -10.59
N THR A 115 -7.20 -8.11 -11.57
CA THR A 115 -8.42 -8.90 -11.62
C THR A 115 -8.58 -9.79 -10.38
N GLU A 116 -7.53 -10.50 -10.00
CA GLU A 116 -7.54 -11.42 -8.86
C GLU A 116 -7.59 -10.67 -7.50
N ALA A 117 -6.97 -9.49 -7.40
CA ALA A 117 -7.05 -8.65 -6.20
C ALA A 117 -8.46 -8.10 -6.01
N HIS A 118 -9.04 -7.50 -7.06
CA HIS A 118 -10.40 -6.94 -7.01
C HIS A 118 -11.45 -8.02 -6.72
N ALA A 119 -11.30 -9.24 -7.27
CA ALA A 119 -12.19 -10.36 -6.94
C ALA A 119 -12.18 -10.73 -5.44
N ARG A 120 -11.15 -10.32 -4.69
CA ARG A 120 -10.99 -10.53 -3.25
C ARG A 120 -11.27 -9.28 -2.40
N SER A 121 -11.78 -8.21 -3.00
CA SER A 121 -11.95 -6.90 -2.37
C SER A 121 -10.63 -6.30 -1.85
N LEU A 122 -9.53 -6.53 -2.58
CA LEU A 122 -8.23 -5.96 -2.29
C LEU A 122 -7.92 -4.84 -3.29
N GLU A 123 -7.47 -3.68 -2.79
CA GLU A 123 -6.82 -2.69 -3.65
C GLU A 123 -5.46 -3.22 -4.13
N LEU A 124 -5.09 -2.89 -5.37
CA LEU A 124 -3.75 -3.16 -5.90
C LEU A 124 -3.02 -1.87 -6.22
N HIS A 125 -1.90 -1.64 -5.53
CA HIS A 125 -0.99 -0.54 -5.80
C HIS A 125 0.22 -1.05 -6.58
N ALA A 126 0.48 -0.45 -7.74
CA ALA A 126 1.63 -0.78 -8.58
C ALA A 126 2.88 -0.08 -8.03
N TRP A 127 3.84 -0.86 -7.57
CA TRP A 127 5.09 -0.34 -7.03
C TRP A 127 6.20 -0.32 -8.09
N LEU A 128 6.83 0.84 -8.25
CA LEU A 128 7.96 1.05 -9.13
C LEU A 128 9.15 1.65 -8.36
N ASN A 129 10.35 1.21 -8.75
CA ASN A 129 11.56 1.94 -8.40
C ASN A 129 11.77 3.06 -9.45
N PRO A 130 11.88 4.35 -9.06
CA PRO A 130 11.86 5.44 -10.03
C PRO A 130 13.12 5.60 -10.86
N PHE A 131 14.30 5.22 -10.35
CA PHE A 131 15.57 5.55 -10.99
C PHE A 131 16.54 4.37 -11.20
N ARG A 132 16.37 3.26 -10.49
CA ARG A 132 17.26 2.12 -10.66
C ARG A 132 17.10 1.54 -12.07
N ALA A 133 18.19 1.54 -12.85
CA ALA A 133 18.22 0.99 -14.20
C ALA A 133 18.78 -0.44 -14.23
N ARG A 134 19.56 -0.86 -13.21
CA ARG A 134 19.97 -2.25 -13.05
C ARG A 134 20.29 -2.57 -11.60
N TYR A 135 19.78 -3.69 -11.14
CA TYR A 135 20.07 -4.20 -9.80
C TYR A 135 21.47 -4.85 -9.76
N SER A 136 22.15 -4.73 -8.62
CA SER A 136 23.54 -5.23 -8.46
C SER A 136 23.69 -6.74 -8.60
N GLN A 137 22.62 -7.49 -8.37
CA GLN A 137 22.58 -8.96 -8.45
C GLN A 137 21.86 -9.46 -9.73
N ALA A 138 21.56 -8.58 -10.66
CA ALA A 138 20.97 -8.95 -11.94
C ALA A 138 21.95 -9.79 -12.77
N ILE A 139 21.48 -10.93 -13.27
CA ILE A 139 22.34 -11.93 -13.95
C ILE A 139 22.09 -12.00 -15.46
N SER A 140 20.90 -11.65 -15.92
CA SER A 140 20.55 -11.69 -17.34
C SER A 140 21.32 -10.61 -18.13
N PRO A 141 21.70 -10.85 -19.38
CA PRO A 141 22.17 -9.78 -20.26
C PRO A 141 21.10 -8.68 -20.41
N VAL A 142 21.55 -7.44 -20.53
CA VAL A 142 20.67 -6.28 -20.75
C VAL A 142 20.04 -6.38 -22.14
N ALA A 143 18.71 -6.30 -22.21
CA ALA A 143 17.97 -6.32 -23.48
C ALA A 143 18.29 -5.10 -24.36
N ALA A 144 18.20 -5.26 -25.69
CA ALA A 144 18.47 -4.17 -26.64
C ALA A 144 17.55 -2.94 -26.44
N GLN A 145 16.29 -3.18 -26.01
CA GLN A 145 15.28 -2.14 -25.76
C GLN A 145 15.45 -1.42 -24.42
N HIS A 146 16.32 -1.90 -23.54
CA HIS A 146 16.52 -1.31 -22.23
C HIS A 146 17.13 0.09 -22.33
N VAL A 147 16.71 1.01 -21.44
CA VAL A 147 17.12 2.41 -21.45
C VAL A 147 18.66 2.59 -21.44
N SER A 148 19.42 1.72 -20.77
CA SER A 148 20.89 1.78 -20.79
C SER A 148 21.51 1.44 -22.14
N ARG A 149 20.74 0.89 -23.11
CA ARG A 149 21.14 0.64 -24.48
C ARG A 149 20.60 1.67 -25.45
N THR A 150 19.35 2.07 -25.26
CA THR A 150 18.66 3.01 -26.17
C THR A 150 18.97 4.48 -25.85
N ARG A 151 19.19 4.79 -24.55
CA ARG A 151 19.52 6.13 -24.05
C ARG A 151 20.62 6.06 -22.98
N PRO A 152 21.84 5.59 -23.35
CA PRO A 152 22.97 5.48 -22.42
C PRO A 152 23.37 6.83 -21.81
N ASP A 153 23.03 7.93 -22.47
CA ASP A 153 23.22 9.29 -21.99
C ASP A 153 22.42 9.63 -20.73
N LEU A 154 21.38 8.88 -20.42
CA LEU A 154 20.56 9.06 -19.20
C LEU A 154 21.04 8.22 -18.01
N VAL A 155 21.97 7.28 -18.25
CA VAL A 155 22.32 6.24 -17.29
C VAL A 155 23.76 6.42 -16.81
N VAL A 156 23.96 6.32 -15.50
CA VAL A 156 25.27 6.30 -14.87
C VAL A 156 25.51 4.98 -14.15
N GLN A 157 26.78 4.57 -14.07
CA GLN A 157 27.17 3.41 -13.27
C GLN A 157 27.56 3.88 -11.86
N TYR A 158 27.00 3.23 -10.83
CA TYR A 158 27.34 3.48 -9.44
C TYR A 158 27.59 2.14 -8.74
N GLY A 159 28.82 1.85 -8.43
CA GLY A 159 29.21 0.52 -7.97
C GLY A 159 28.80 -0.57 -8.98
N LYS A 160 28.00 -1.53 -8.51
CA LYS A 160 27.42 -2.60 -9.35
C LYS A 160 26.06 -2.27 -9.95
N PHE A 161 25.52 -1.07 -9.67
CA PHE A 161 24.21 -0.64 -10.16
C PHE A 161 24.35 0.16 -11.46
N LEU A 162 23.28 0.17 -12.26
CA LEU A 162 23.02 1.24 -13.22
C LEU A 162 21.86 2.09 -12.69
N TRP A 163 21.96 3.39 -12.89
CA TRP A 163 21.02 4.35 -12.35
C TRP A 163 20.67 5.41 -13.39
N LEU A 164 19.38 5.74 -13.53
CA LEU A 164 19.00 6.94 -14.25
C LEU A 164 19.50 8.15 -13.45
N ASP A 165 20.18 9.09 -14.12
CA ASP A 165 20.63 10.31 -13.45
C ASP A 165 19.43 11.21 -13.10
N PRO A 166 19.10 11.39 -11.81
CA PRO A 166 17.94 12.20 -11.41
C PRO A 166 18.11 13.68 -11.80
N GLY A 167 19.32 14.13 -12.03
CA GLY A 167 19.65 15.48 -12.47
C GLY A 167 19.19 15.81 -13.88
N LEU A 168 18.95 14.80 -14.71
CA LEU A 168 18.47 14.98 -16.08
C LEU A 168 16.95 15.01 -16.14
N ALA A 169 16.38 16.01 -16.82
CA ALA A 169 14.95 16.12 -17.02
C ALA A 169 14.40 14.87 -17.77
N GLU A 170 15.09 14.44 -18.79
CA GLU A 170 14.70 13.29 -19.62
C GLU A 170 14.67 11.96 -18.84
N SER A 171 15.51 11.81 -17.80
CA SER A 171 15.45 10.67 -16.89
C SER A 171 14.14 10.66 -16.09
N ARG A 172 13.74 11.81 -15.59
CA ARG A 172 12.46 11.98 -14.88
C ARG A 172 11.27 11.77 -15.82
N ASP A 173 11.35 12.32 -17.04
CA ASP A 173 10.30 12.18 -18.06
C ASP A 173 10.12 10.72 -18.51
N HIS A 174 11.22 9.94 -18.59
CA HIS A 174 11.12 8.51 -18.87
C HIS A 174 10.27 7.79 -17.80
N THR A 175 10.54 8.04 -16.53
CA THR A 175 9.78 7.44 -15.42
C THR A 175 8.33 7.94 -15.39
N LEU A 176 8.10 9.23 -15.68
CA LEU A 176 6.74 9.80 -15.76
C LEU A 176 5.90 9.16 -16.87
N LYS A 177 6.51 8.86 -18.04
CA LYS A 177 5.83 8.14 -19.12
C LYS A 177 5.41 6.73 -18.70
N VAL A 178 6.26 6.02 -17.95
CA VAL A 178 5.93 4.70 -17.40
C VAL A 178 4.76 4.80 -16.42
N VAL A 179 4.77 5.78 -15.51
CA VAL A 179 3.67 6.02 -14.56
C VAL A 179 2.37 6.32 -15.29
N ALA A 180 2.38 7.22 -16.27
CA ALA A 180 1.20 7.56 -17.05
C ALA A 180 0.65 6.33 -17.82
N ASP A 181 1.52 5.52 -18.45
CA ASP A 181 1.13 4.29 -19.15
C ASP A 181 0.45 3.29 -18.20
N LEU A 182 1.00 3.07 -17.00
CA LEU A 182 0.43 2.20 -15.98
C LEU A 182 -0.97 2.66 -15.56
N VAL A 183 -1.11 3.93 -15.18
CA VAL A 183 -2.39 4.48 -14.73
C VAL A 183 -3.43 4.47 -15.85
N HIS A 184 -3.02 4.82 -17.08
CA HIS A 184 -3.93 4.84 -18.23
C HIS A 184 -4.50 3.44 -18.54
N ARG A 185 -3.63 2.44 -18.62
CA ARG A 185 -3.98 1.10 -19.13
C ARG A 185 -4.57 0.14 -18.11
N TYR A 186 -4.20 0.25 -16.84
CA TYR A 186 -4.60 -0.71 -15.81
C TYR A 186 -5.57 -0.09 -14.81
N ASP A 187 -6.49 -0.91 -14.31
CA ASP A 187 -7.44 -0.52 -13.26
C ASP A 187 -6.81 -0.66 -11.86
N ILE A 188 -5.60 -0.11 -11.70
CA ILE A 188 -4.90 -0.07 -10.42
C ILE A 188 -5.54 0.97 -9.50
N ASP A 189 -5.40 0.76 -8.18
CA ASP A 189 -5.93 1.65 -7.14
C ASP A 189 -4.89 2.65 -6.64
N GLY A 190 -3.60 2.37 -6.90
CA GLY A 190 -2.51 3.26 -6.52
C GLY A 190 -1.22 3.05 -7.32
N ILE A 191 -0.40 4.09 -7.34
CA ILE A 191 1.02 4.06 -7.70
C ILE A 191 1.82 4.20 -6.41
N HIS A 192 2.85 3.40 -6.25
CA HIS A 192 3.74 3.40 -5.09
C HIS A 192 5.19 3.48 -5.51
N ILE A 193 5.98 4.33 -4.86
CA ILE A 193 7.43 4.38 -5.00
C ILE A 193 8.12 4.13 -3.67
N ASP A 194 9.30 3.50 -3.73
CA ASP A 194 10.16 3.24 -2.59
C ASP A 194 11.14 4.39 -2.30
N ASP A 195 12.17 4.12 -1.52
CA ASP A 195 13.16 5.09 -1.04
C ASP A 195 14.42 5.17 -1.90
N TYR A 196 14.45 4.50 -3.05
CA TYR A 196 15.62 4.50 -3.95
C TYR A 196 15.59 5.69 -4.93
N PHE A 197 15.77 6.91 -4.40
CA PHE A 197 15.87 8.14 -5.20
C PHE A 197 17.28 8.30 -5.77
N TYR A 198 18.24 8.82 -5.03
CA TYR A 198 19.64 8.53 -5.25
C TYR A 198 19.96 7.18 -4.60
N PRO A 199 20.98 6.43 -5.09
CA PRO A 199 21.30 5.12 -4.52
C PRO A 199 21.86 5.26 -3.09
N TYR A 200 21.69 4.22 -2.29
CA TYR A 200 22.39 4.11 -1.02
C TYR A 200 23.89 4.21 -1.23
N PRO A 201 24.64 4.92 -0.35
CA PRO A 201 26.05 5.19 -0.55
C PRO A 201 26.90 3.91 -0.65
N GLU A 202 27.57 3.75 -1.78
CA GLU A 202 28.64 2.75 -1.95
C GLU A 202 29.92 3.23 -1.27
N LYS A 203 30.75 2.30 -0.84
CA LYS A 203 32.05 2.58 -0.24
C LYS A 203 33.16 1.90 -1.04
N THR A 204 34.31 2.55 -1.11
CA THR A 204 35.55 1.94 -1.59
C THR A 204 36.00 0.83 -0.65
N SER A 205 36.98 0.02 -1.06
CA SER A 205 37.64 -0.97 -0.20
C SER A 205 38.27 -0.38 1.07
N LEU A 206 38.53 0.92 1.07
CA LEU A 206 39.07 1.68 2.22
C LEU A 206 37.95 2.32 3.08
N GLY A 207 36.66 2.03 2.80
CA GLY A 207 35.54 2.56 3.54
C GLY A 207 35.14 4.00 3.19
N THR A 208 35.80 4.64 2.21
CA THR A 208 35.49 6.01 1.77
C THR A 208 34.22 5.99 0.92
N PRO A 209 33.23 6.89 1.18
CA PRO A 209 32.05 7.01 0.33
C PRO A 209 32.40 7.33 -1.11
N VAL A 210 31.78 6.61 -2.04
CA VAL A 210 31.89 6.89 -3.48
C VAL A 210 30.86 7.97 -3.83
N PRO A 211 31.25 9.12 -4.42
CA PRO A 211 30.30 10.13 -4.85
C PRO A 211 29.44 9.60 -6.01
N PHE A 212 28.17 10.00 -6.04
CA PHE A 212 27.29 9.69 -7.17
C PHE A 212 27.80 10.46 -8.42
N PRO A 213 27.95 9.79 -9.60
CA PRO A 213 28.65 10.35 -10.76
C PRO A 213 27.76 11.23 -11.67
N ASP A 214 27.14 12.26 -11.10
CA ASP A 214 26.27 13.23 -11.79
C ASP A 214 26.99 14.53 -12.22
N GLU A 215 28.30 14.46 -12.44
CA GLU A 215 29.12 15.65 -12.80
C GLU A 215 28.63 16.34 -14.07
N ARG A 216 28.21 15.55 -15.05
CA ARG A 216 27.71 16.07 -16.34
C ARG A 216 26.43 16.90 -16.15
N SER A 217 25.45 16.38 -15.44
CA SER A 217 24.17 17.06 -15.19
C SER A 217 24.35 18.24 -14.25
N TRP A 218 25.19 18.11 -13.21
CA TRP A 218 25.54 19.17 -12.31
C TRP A 218 26.20 20.36 -13.05
N SER A 219 27.21 20.09 -13.89
CA SER A 219 27.88 21.12 -14.69
C SER A 219 26.93 21.79 -15.68
N ALA A 220 25.98 21.06 -16.25
CA ALA A 220 24.94 21.62 -17.10
C ALA A 220 24.02 22.58 -16.33
N TYR A 221 23.60 22.19 -15.12
CA TYR A 221 22.83 23.05 -14.22
C TYR A 221 23.55 24.37 -13.88
N GLN A 222 24.85 24.28 -13.55
CA GLN A 222 25.66 25.48 -13.26
C GLN A 222 25.77 26.41 -14.48
N ARG A 223 26.03 25.86 -15.68
CA ARG A 223 26.08 26.65 -16.91
C ARG A 223 24.76 27.31 -17.27
N SER A 224 23.63 26.71 -16.90
CA SER A 224 22.30 27.32 -17.09
C SER A 224 21.99 28.43 -16.08
N GLY A 225 22.92 28.78 -15.21
CA GLY A 225 22.77 29.82 -14.19
C GLY A 225 22.16 29.34 -12.87
N GLY A 226 22.15 28.02 -12.66
CA GLY A 226 21.65 27.42 -11.40
C GLY A 226 22.40 27.91 -10.17
N LYS A 227 21.65 28.19 -9.08
CA LYS A 227 22.17 28.84 -7.86
C LYS A 227 22.16 27.93 -6.62
N LEU A 228 21.53 26.76 -6.69
CA LEU A 228 21.49 25.83 -5.55
C LEU A 228 22.87 25.22 -5.30
N SER A 229 23.13 24.83 -4.05
CA SER A 229 24.23 23.92 -3.74
C SER A 229 23.96 22.56 -4.40
N ARG A 230 25.02 21.75 -4.64
CA ARG A 230 24.83 20.44 -5.29
C ARG A 230 23.91 19.50 -4.48
N PRO A 231 23.97 19.42 -3.14
CA PRO A 231 23.00 18.68 -2.36
C PRO A 231 21.57 19.19 -2.51
N ASP A 232 21.34 20.50 -2.50
CA ASP A 232 20.01 21.09 -2.67
C ASP A 232 19.46 20.89 -4.08
N TRP A 233 20.30 20.97 -5.08
CA TRP A 233 19.95 20.68 -6.47
C TRP A 233 19.55 19.22 -6.64
N ARG A 234 20.25 18.27 -6.02
CA ARG A 234 19.86 16.86 -6.02
C ARG A 234 18.49 16.65 -5.36
N ARG A 235 18.26 17.26 -4.20
CA ARG A 235 16.93 17.22 -3.53
C ARG A 235 15.84 17.82 -4.40
N GLU A 236 16.11 18.95 -5.05
CA GLU A 236 15.09 19.59 -5.90
C GLU A 236 14.77 18.77 -7.16
N ASN A 237 15.72 18.01 -7.72
CA ASN A 237 15.45 17.07 -8.78
C ASN A 237 14.49 15.95 -8.34
N VAL A 238 14.65 15.42 -7.13
CA VAL A 238 13.75 14.43 -6.55
C VAL A 238 12.39 15.06 -6.23
N ASN A 239 12.36 16.24 -5.60
CA ASN A 239 11.12 16.96 -5.31
C ASN A 239 10.31 17.22 -6.59
N THR A 240 11.00 17.59 -7.68
CA THR A 240 10.39 17.83 -8.99
C THR A 240 9.73 16.55 -9.53
N LEU A 241 10.41 15.39 -9.43
CA LEU A 241 9.81 14.12 -9.85
C LEU A 241 8.57 13.79 -9.00
N VAL A 242 8.65 13.92 -7.67
CA VAL A 242 7.54 13.61 -6.76
C VAL A 242 6.30 14.46 -7.10
N ARG A 243 6.47 15.79 -7.28
CA ARG A 243 5.37 16.69 -7.72
C ARG A 243 4.79 16.27 -9.07
N ALA A 244 5.67 15.96 -10.02
CA ALA A 244 5.25 15.60 -11.38
C ALA A 244 4.53 14.25 -11.40
N MET A 245 4.94 13.27 -10.59
CA MET A 245 4.23 11.98 -10.44
C MET A 245 2.83 12.18 -9.89
N ASN A 246 2.68 12.94 -8.80
CA ASN A 246 1.37 13.26 -8.23
C ASN A 246 0.43 13.87 -9.29
N THR A 247 0.93 14.85 -10.02
CA THR A 247 0.19 15.50 -11.11
C THR A 247 -0.16 14.52 -12.23
N ALA A 248 0.78 13.68 -12.65
CA ALA A 248 0.57 12.72 -13.75
C ALA A 248 -0.47 11.66 -13.40
N VAL A 249 -0.40 11.10 -12.20
CA VAL A 249 -1.35 10.10 -11.71
C VAL A 249 -2.77 10.67 -11.70
N HIS A 250 -2.98 11.82 -11.09
CA HIS A 250 -4.33 12.39 -10.94
C HIS A 250 -4.88 12.98 -12.25
N ARG A 251 -4.03 13.37 -13.19
CA ARG A 251 -4.46 13.79 -14.54
C ARG A 251 -5.02 12.60 -15.33
N GLU A 252 -4.41 11.41 -15.22
CA GLU A 252 -4.89 10.22 -15.93
C GLU A 252 -6.15 9.64 -15.27
N LYS A 253 -6.12 9.45 -13.93
CA LYS A 253 -7.25 8.95 -13.14
C LYS A 253 -7.28 9.65 -11.78
N PRO A 254 -8.17 10.62 -11.56
CA PRO A 254 -8.18 11.44 -10.33
C PRO A 254 -8.32 10.66 -9.02
N TRP A 255 -8.86 9.46 -9.08
CA TRP A 255 -9.10 8.60 -7.91
C TRP A 255 -7.95 7.64 -7.57
N VAL A 256 -6.95 7.49 -8.43
CA VAL A 256 -5.79 6.61 -8.18
C VAL A 256 -4.87 7.29 -7.18
N LYS A 257 -4.55 6.58 -6.10
CA LYS A 257 -3.67 7.10 -5.05
C LYS A 257 -2.21 7.12 -5.50
N PHE A 258 -1.48 8.14 -5.12
CA PHE A 258 -0.02 8.17 -5.21
C PHE A 258 0.59 8.06 -3.83
N GLY A 259 1.48 7.11 -3.61
CA GLY A 259 2.13 6.85 -2.33
C GLY A 259 3.63 6.73 -2.39
N ILE A 260 4.27 7.08 -1.28
CA ILE A 260 5.73 7.03 -1.13
C ILE A 260 6.09 6.28 0.14
N SER A 261 7.05 5.34 0.04
CA SER A 261 7.64 4.66 1.18
C SER A 261 9.08 5.16 1.41
N PRO A 262 9.26 6.29 2.10
CA PRO A 262 10.59 6.82 2.40
C PRO A 262 11.28 5.98 3.48
N PHE A 263 12.59 6.09 3.59
CA PHE A 263 13.33 5.57 4.73
C PHE A 263 12.73 6.09 6.05
N GLY A 264 12.68 5.25 7.10
CA GLY A 264 11.94 5.56 8.32
C GLY A 264 12.49 6.73 9.15
N ILE A 265 13.75 7.11 8.97
CA ILE A 265 14.39 8.23 9.64
C ILE A 265 14.64 9.34 8.61
N TRP A 266 14.01 10.51 8.79
CA TRP A 266 14.27 11.65 7.91
C TRP A 266 15.70 12.16 8.07
N ARG A 267 16.10 12.46 9.31
CA ARG A 267 17.47 12.85 9.67
C ARG A 267 17.80 12.38 11.10
N PRO A 268 19.04 12.05 11.43
CA PRO A 268 19.48 11.91 12.80
C PRO A 268 19.15 13.15 13.64
N GLY A 269 18.66 12.95 14.87
CA GLY A 269 18.20 14.03 15.75
C GLY A 269 16.77 14.49 15.51
N PHE A 270 16.03 13.87 14.56
CA PHE A 270 14.61 14.14 14.29
C PHE A 270 13.78 12.85 14.35
N PRO A 271 13.02 12.64 15.50
CA PRO A 271 13.05 13.46 16.72
C PRO A 271 14.38 13.37 17.48
N GLU A 272 14.58 14.27 18.46
CA GLU A 272 15.78 14.30 19.30
C GLU A 272 16.17 12.89 19.81
N GLY A 273 17.45 12.55 19.80
CA GLY A 273 18.00 11.25 20.24
C GLY A 273 17.85 10.10 19.23
N ILE A 274 17.17 10.30 18.09
CA ILE A 274 17.14 9.32 16.99
C ILE A 274 18.49 9.36 16.26
N LYS A 275 19.02 8.16 15.96
CA LYS A 275 20.25 7.96 15.18
C LYS A 275 19.97 7.03 13.99
N GLY A 276 20.75 7.14 12.94
CA GLY A 276 20.67 6.29 11.75
C GLY A 276 21.12 7.02 10.51
N LEU A 277 20.74 6.48 9.34
CA LEU A 277 21.05 7.07 8.06
C LEU A 277 20.27 8.39 7.88
N ASP A 278 20.95 9.42 7.39
CA ASP A 278 20.37 10.70 7.02
C ASP A 278 19.85 10.63 5.56
N GLN A 279 18.57 10.27 5.36
CA GLN A 279 18.03 10.17 4.01
C GLN A 279 18.02 11.51 3.27
N HIS A 280 17.87 12.61 3.99
CA HIS A 280 17.88 13.95 3.41
C HIS A 280 19.24 14.29 2.78
N GLU A 281 20.36 13.85 3.39
CA GLU A 281 21.70 14.14 2.89
C GLU A 281 22.25 13.08 1.93
N VAL A 282 21.88 11.80 2.09
CA VAL A 282 22.52 10.72 1.32
C VAL A 282 21.62 10.15 0.22
N LEU A 283 20.30 10.16 0.40
CA LEU A 283 19.34 9.78 -0.64
C LEU A 283 18.74 11.00 -1.34
N TYR A 284 19.05 12.20 -0.84
CA TYR A 284 18.49 13.48 -1.27
C TYR A 284 16.96 13.47 -1.29
N ALA A 285 16.38 12.77 -0.31
CA ALA A 285 14.95 12.60 -0.13
C ALA A 285 14.43 13.54 0.96
N ASP A 286 13.75 14.62 0.57
CA ASP A 286 13.15 15.56 1.52
C ASP A 286 11.72 15.13 1.88
N ALA A 287 11.62 13.93 2.47
CA ALA A 287 10.33 13.32 2.79
C ALA A 287 9.52 14.13 3.82
N ARG A 288 10.20 14.91 4.69
CA ARG A 288 9.53 15.87 5.57
C ARG A 288 8.80 16.95 4.79
N LYS A 289 9.43 17.53 3.76
CA LYS A 289 8.79 18.47 2.87
C LYS A 289 7.59 17.85 2.17
N TRP A 290 7.74 16.64 1.66
CA TRP A 290 6.67 15.98 0.91
C TRP A 290 5.41 15.74 1.74
N ILE A 291 5.56 15.24 2.99
CA ILE A 291 4.41 15.01 3.87
C ILE A 291 3.78 16.31 4.32
N ARG A 292 4.58 17.33 4.65
CA ARG A 292 4.07 18.65 5.07
C ARG A 292 3.30 19.37 3.98
N GLU A 293 3.76 19.27 2.72
CA GLU A 293 3.14 19.90 1.56
C GLU A 293 2.08 19.04 0.89
N GLY A 294 1.86 17.79 1.37
CA GLY A 294 0.89 16.87 0.80
C GLY A 294 1.17 16.46 -0.63
N MET A 295 2.47 16.26 -0.97
CA MET A 295 2.92 15.91 -2.32
C MET A 295 2.59 14.48 -2.75
N ALA A 296 1.99 13.67 -1.87
CA ALA A 296 1.46 12.35 -2.15
C ALA A 296 0.17 12.13 -1.34
N ASP A 297 -0.63 11.12 -1.69
CA ASP A 297 -1.88 10.81 -1.01
C ASP A 297 -1.66 10.00 0.26
N TYR A 298 -0.57 9.22 0.28
CA TYR A 298 -0.15 8.52 1.49
C TYR A 298 1.37 8.41 1.60
N PHE A 299 1.82 8.33 2.85
CA PHE A 299 3.21 8.12 3.22
C PHE A 299 3.34 6.85 4.03
N ALA A 300 4.28 5.99 3.64
CA ALA A 300 4.57 4.71 4.26
C ALA A 300 6.02 4.65 4.76
N PRO A 301 6.41 5.49 5.76
CA PRO A 301 7.79 5.47 6.24
C PRO A 301 8.15 4.08 6.75
N GLN A 302 9.33 3.58 6.39
CA GLN A 302 9.81 2.24 6.72
C GLN A 302 10.31 2.20 8.17
N LEU A 303 9.38 2.02 9.13
CA LEU A 303 9.69 1.98 10.56
C LEU A 303 10.16 0.57 10.97
N TYR A 304 11.30 0.15 10.42
CA TYR A 304 11.79 -1.23 10.50
C TYR A 304 12.59 -1.53 11.77
N TRP A 305 12.32 -0.84 12.86
CA TRP A 305 12.96 -1.05 14.17
C TRP A 305 11.95 -1.49 15.21
N THR A 306 12.45 -2.18 16.24
CA THR A 306 11.64 -2.61 17.38
C THR A 306 11.50 -1.49 18.41
N GLU A 307 10.53 -1.63 19.31
CA GLU A 307 10.38 -0.68 20.43
C GLU A 307 11.61 -0.68 21.37
N ARG A 308 12.36 -1.77 21.42
CA ARG A 308 13.57 -1.89 22.25
C ARG A 308 14.79 -1.15 21.69
N GLN A 309 14.81 -0.83 20.43
CA GLN A 309 15.89 -0.07 19.77
C GLN A 309 15.75 1.42 20.09
N THR A 310 16.24 1.84 21.25
CA THR A 310 16.00 3.18 21.82
C THR A 310 16.37 4.34 20.89
N GLU A 311 17.41 4.18 20.07
CA GLU A 311 17.87 5.18 19.10
C GLU A 311 17.05 5.19 17.79
N GLN A 312 16.18 4.20 17.56
CA GLN A 312 15.26 4.09 16.39
C GLN A 312 13.87 3.62 16.82
N ARG A 313 13.47 3.88 18.07
CA ARG A 313 12.24 3.38 18.68
C ARG A 313 11.02 3.63 17.79
N PHE A 314 10.26 2.55 17.48
CA PHE A 314 9.10 2.57 16.59
C PHE A 314 8.08 3.65 16.98
N SER A 315 7.62 3.64 18.23
CA SER A 315 6.60 4.59 18.72
C SER A 315 7.04 6.05 18.57
N ARG A 316 8.32 6.32 18.81
CA ARG A 316 8.88 7.66 18.74
C ARG A 316 8.96 8.17 17.29
N LEU A 317 9.37 7.31 16.37
CA LEU A 317 9.39 7.63 14.95
C LEU A 317 7.97 7.82 14.41
N LEU A 318 7.02 6.94 14.79
CA LEU A 318 5.62 7.06 14.38
C LEU A 318 5.02 8.39 14.84
N ALA A 319 5.21 8.77 16.10
CA ALA A 319 4.74 10.04 16.64
C ALA A 319 5.35 11.25 15.91
N TRP A 320 6.63 11.18 15.55
CA TRP A 320 7.28 12.24 14.79
C TRP A 320 6.70 12.37 13.38
N TRP A 321 6.54 11.27 12.63
CA TRP A 321 5.92 11.30 11.31
C TRP A 321 4.48 11.84 11.36
N ALA A 322 3.73 11.46 12.40
CA ALA A 322 2.38 11.98 12.63
C ALA A 322 2.39 13.50 12.85
N SER A 323 3.33 14.02 13.65
CA SER A 323 3.45 15.47 13.91
C SER A 323 3.85 16.28 12.68
N GLU A 324 4.55 15.67 11.72
CA GLU A 324 4.93 16.31 10.47
C GLU A 324 3.82 16.28 9.40
N ASN A 325 2.78 15.46 9.60
CA ASN A 325 1.66 15.29 8.67
C ASN A 325 0.60 16.41 8.78
N VAL A 326 1.02 17.65 8.65
CA VAL A 326 0.13 18.83 8.75
C VAL A 326 -0.82 18.99 7.54
N SER A 327 -0.54 18.27 6.46
CA SER A 327 -1.41 18.20 5.27
C SER A 327 -2.53 17.17 5.40
N HIS A 328 -2.58 16.43 6.51
CA HIS A 328 -3.58 15.39 6.79
C HIS A 328 -3.71 14.34 5.67
N ARG A 329 -2.60 13.97 5.04
CA ARG A 329 -2.54 12.83 4.12
C ARG A 329 -2.51 11.52 4.93
N HIS A 330 -2.76 10.40 4.27
CA HIS A 330 -2.67 9.13 4.97
C HIS A 330 -1.24 8.84 5.44
N LEU A 331 -1.10 8.40 6.67
CA LEU A 331 0.14 7.87 7.25
C LEU A 331 -0.06 6.37 7.52
N TRP A 332 0.64 5.53 6.75
CA TRP A 332 0.55 4.08 6.79
C TRP A 332 1.96 3.47 6.96
N PRO A 333 2.55 3.51 8.17
CA PRO A 333 3.92 3.07 8.37
C PRO A 333 4.15 1.63 7.90
N GLY A 334 5.34 1.40 7.35
CA GLY A 334 5.85 0.07 7.06
C GLY A 334 6.42 -0.58 8.32
N ILE A 335 6.07 -1.83 8.58
CA ILE A 335 6.63 -2.65 9.64
C ILE A 335 7.30 -3.90 9.07
N ASN A 336 8.43 -4.31 9.67
CA ASN A 336 9.24 -5.40 9.13
C ASN A 336 8.85 -6.76 9.71
N THR A 337 7.93 -7.46 9.06
CA THR A 337 7.56 -8.83 9.39
C THR A 337 8.57 -9.86 8.90
N ALA A 338 9.43 -9.51 7.91
CA ALA A 338 10.42 -10.42 7.35
C ALA A 338 11.51 -10.84 8.36
N ASP A 339 11.69 -10.05 9.42
CA ASP A 339 12.69 -10.34 10.46
C ASP A 339 12.13 -11.13 11.67
N ILE A 340 10.87 -11.59 11.58
CA ILE A 340 10.34 -12.55 12.56
C ILE A 340 11.20 -13.83 12.55
N GLY A 341 11.62 -14.23 13.74
CA GLY A 341 12.54 -15.37 13.94
C GLY A 341 14.02 -15.02 13.88
N LYS A 342 14.39 -13.76 13.54
CA LYS A 342 15.76 -13.26 13.59
C LYS A 342 15.97 -12.37 14.84
N ASN A 343 15.41 -11.16 14.81
CA ASN A 343 15.58 -10.17 15.88
C ASN A 343 14.26 -9.63 16.42
N ARG A 344 13.13 -10.19 15.99
CA ARG A 344 11.80 -9.84 16.49
C ARG A 344 10.84 -11.04 16.51
N THR A 345 9.72 -10.86 17.19
CA THR A 345 8.65 -11.85 17.34
C THR A 345 7.36 -11.38 16.68
N ALA A 346 6.43 -12.28 16.45
CA ALA A 346 5.08 -11.91 16.00
C ALA A 346 4.37 -11.00 17.01
N SER A 347 4.64 -11.14 18.31
CA SER A 347 4.07 -10.26 19.35
C SER A 347 4.52 -8.80 19.19
N GLU A 348 5.77 -8.55 18.78
CA GLU A 348 6.24 -7.20 18.45
C GLU A 348 5.47 -6.61 17.27
N ILE A 349 5.25 -7.40 16.21
CA ILE A 349 4.48 -6.97 15.03
C ILE A 349 3.04 -6.64 15.40
N VAL A 350 2.39 -7.49 16.20
CA VAL A 350 1.03 -7.25 16.70
C VAL A 350 0.98 -5.96 17.51
N TRP A 351 1.93 -5.79 18.45
CA TRP A 351 2.02 -4.58 19.26
C TRP A 351 2.21 -3.32 18.39
N GLN A 352 3.12 -3.35 17.40
CA GLN A 352 3.31 -2.24 16.47
C GLN A 352 2.03 -1.93 15.68
N THR A 353 1.29 -2.97 15.28
CA THR A 353 0.00 -2.81 14.60
C THR A 353 -1.05 -2.18 15.52
N ASP A 354 -1.09 -2.56 16.79
CA ASP A 354 -2.00 -1.98 17.80
C ASP A 354 -1.71 -0.49 18.11
N GLN A 355 -0.50 0.01 17.76
CA GLN A 355 -0.19 1.44 17.89
C GLN A 355 -0.84 2.29 16.78
N ILE A 356 -1.42 1.67 15.75
CA ILE A 356 -2.07 2.36 14.64
C ILE A 356 -3.49 2.75 15.05
N GLY A 357 -3.81 4.03 14.94
CA GLY A 357 -5.15 4.51 15.30
C GLY A 357 -5.25 6.03 15.37
N PRO A 358 -6.41 6.55 15.79
CA PRO A 358 -6.64 8.00 15.87
C PRO A 358 -5.64 8.73 16.76
N GLU A 359 -5.20 8.11 17.87
CA GLU A 359 -4.27 8.72 18.83
C GLU A 359 -2.88 8.96 18.22
N THR A 360 -2.48 8.14 17.25
CA THR A 360 -1.22 8.27 16.52
C THR A 360 -1.39 8.96 15.17
N HIS A 361 -2.59 9.46 14.86
CA HIS A 361 -2.92 10.05 13.56
C HIS A 361 -2.48 9.18 12.36
N SER A 362 -2.46 7.87 12.58
CA SER A 362 -2.16 6.86 11.55
C SER A 362 -3.40 6.02 11.30
N SER A 363 -3.67 5.72 10.03
CA SER A 363 -4.89 5.03 9.63
C SER A 363 -4.62 3.74 8.87
N GLY A 364 -3.46 3.13 9.07
CA GLY A 364 -3.12 1.86 8.43
C GLY A 364 -1.67 1.47 8.58
N VAL A 365 -1.34 0.28 8.09
CA VAL A 365 -0.02 -0.35 8.19
C VAL A 365 0.28 -1.17 6.95
N ILE A 366 1.56 -1.27 6.60
CA ILE A 366 2.02 -2.09 5.48
C ILE A 366 3.10 -3.04 5.97
N HIS A 367 2.90 -4.34 5.77
CA HIS A 367 3.82 -5.39 6.19
C HIS A 367 4.93 -5.65 5.16
N TRP A 368 6.17 -5.54 5.55
CA TRP A 368 7.32 -6.01 4.81
C TRP A 368 7.72 -7.39 5.35
N ASN A 369 7.49 -8.52 4.69
CA ASN A 369 6.98 -8.63 3.35
C ASN A 369 5.90 -9.74 3.26
N ALA A 370 5.41 -10.00 2.03
CA ALA A 370 4.35 -10.98 1.77
C ALA A 370 4.74 -12.40 2.17
N SER A 371 5.97 -12.84 1.91
CA SER A 371 6.44 -14.20 2.27
C SER A 371 6.32 -14.49 3.76
N ALA A 372 6.63 -13.52 4.63
CA ALA A 372 6.54 -13.70 6.08
C ALA A 372 5.09 -13.94 6.55
N LEU A 373 4.12 -13.25 5.92
CA LEU A 373 2.70 -13.44 6.18
C LEU A 373 2.19 -14.76 5.57
N GLN A 374 2.64 -15.14 4.37
CA GLN A 374 2.27 -16.38 3.72
C GLN A 374 2.72 -17.59 4.52
N GLU A 375 3.94 -17.57 5.04
CA GLU A 375 4.50 -18.60 5.92
C GLU A 375 3.89 -18.58 7.32
N ASN A 376 3.13 -17.55 7.67
CA ASN A 376 2.58 -17.33 9.00
C ASN A 376 3.66 -17.45 10.09
N ARG A 377 4.82 -16.79 9.89
CA ARG A 377 5.99 -16.90 10.78
C ARG A 377 5.61 -16.57 12.22
N ASP A 378 5.98 -17.43 13.17
CA ASP A 378 5.61 -17.33 14.60
C ASP A 378 4.08 -17.10 14.81
N GLY A 379 3.23 -17.55 13.87
CA GLY A 379 1.78 -17.38 13.95
C GLY A 379 1.31 -15.93 13.77
N VAL A 380 2.09 -15.07 13.12
CA VAL A 380 1.79 -13.62 13.00
C VAL A 380 0.41 -13.34 12.40
N GLY A 381 0.05 -14.00 11.30
CA GLY A 381 -1.26 -13.82 10.67
C GLY A 381 -2.40 -14.24 11.59
N THR A 382 -2.24 -15.39 12.27
CA THR A 382 -3.21 -15.88 13.26
C THR A 382 -3.39 -14.89 14.40
N ARG A 383 -2.30 -14.33 14.94
CA ARG A 383 -2.35 -13.34 16.03
C ARG A 383 -2.99 -12.03 15.57
N LEU A 384 -2.74 -11.58 14.32
CA LEU A 384 -3.36 -10.37 13.76
C LEU A 384 -4.88 -10.52 13.71
N ILE A 385 -5.43 -11.63 13.19
CA ILE A 385 -6.90 -11.82 13.10
C ILE A 385 -7.54 -12.16 14.46
N GLN A 386 -6.78 -12.55 15.46
CA GLN A 386 -7.27 -12.71 16.85
C GLN A 386 -7.16 -11.40 17.66
N GLY A 387 -6.48 -10.39 17.13
CA GLY A 387 -6.23 -9.10 17.75
C GLY A 387 -6.63 -7.92 16.84
N PRO A 388 -5.68 -7.08 16.40
CA PRO A 388 -5.98 -5.83 15.70
C PRO A 388 -6.78 -6.01 14.40
N PHE A 389 -6.69 -7.15 13.74
CA PHE A 389 -7.43 -7.44 12.51
C PHE A 389 -8.63 -8.38 12.72
N ALA A 390 -9.19 -8.47 13.93
CA ALA A 390 -10.33 -9.35 14.23
C ALA A 390 -11.54 -9.09 13.31
N HIS A 391 -11.77 -7.85 12.93
CA HIS A 391 -12.81 -7.47 11.97
C HIS A 391 -12.20 -7.00 10.66
N ARG A 392 -12.87 -7.27 9.53
CA ARG A 392 -12.49 -6.68 8.25
C ARG A 392 -12.63 -5.17 8.30
N ALA A 393 -11.74 -4.46 7.63
CA ALA A 393 -11.73 -3.00 7.55
C ALA A 393 -11.87 -2.54 6.10
N LEU A 394 -12.44 -1.36 5.91
CA LEU A 394 -12.41 -0.64 4.65
C LEU A 394 -11.14 0.21 4.57
N VAL A 395 -10.66 0.45 3.36
CA VAL A 395 -9.62 1.45 3.14
C VAL A 395 -10.13 2.82 3.58
N PRO A 396 -9.33 3.63 4.30
CA PRO A 396 -9.71 4.98 4.69
C PRO A 396 -10.05 5.84 3.49
N ALA A 397 -11.08 6.67 3.62
CA ALA A 397 -11.49 7.57 2.55
C ALA A 397 -10.43 8.65 2.28
N SER A 398 -10.23 8.96 1.00
CA SER A 398 -9.35 10.03 0.51
C SER A 398 -10.19 11.17 -0.09
N PRO A 399 -10.84 12.01 0.74
CA PRO A 399 -11.82 13.00 0.27
C PRO A 399 -11.21 14.07 -0.64
N TRP A 400 -9.89 14.27 -0.62
CA TRP A 400 -9.18 15.16 -1.55
C TRP A 400 -9.08 14.61 -2.98
N LEU A 401 -9.33 13.29 -3.19
CA LEU A 401 -9.42 12.65 -4.51
C LEU A 401 -10.84 12.62 -5.06
N GLY A 402 -11.84 12.96 -4.23
CA GLY A 402 -13.24 13.01 -4.58
C GLY A 402 -14.10 12.84 -3.32
N SER A 403 -15.00 13.79 -3.09
CA SER A 403 -15.83 13.84 -1.86
C SER A 403 -17.29 13.45 -2.09
N GLN A 404 -17.68 13.21 -3.35
CA GLN A 404 -19.09 12.87 -3.67
C GLN A 404 -19.36 11.40 -3.35
N PRO A 405 -20.38 11.12 -2.51
CA PRO A 405 -20.82 9.76 -2.27
C PRO A 405 -21.48 9.17 -3.54
N PRO A 406 -21.39 7.85 -3.73
CA PRO A 406 -22.20 7.18 -4.73
C PRO A 406 -23.71 7.36 -4.45
N GLU A 407 -24.53 7.16 -5.47
CA GLU A 407 -25.98 7.07 -5.28
C GLU A 407 -26.32 5.95 -4.30
N THR A 408 -27.40 6.13 -3.52
CA THR A 408 -27.96 5.07 -2.68
C THR A 408 -28.32 3.87 -3.58
N PRO A 409 -27.75 2.67 -3.34
CA PRO A 409 -28.01 1.54 -4.20
C PRO A 409 -29.50 1.13 -4.13
N ALA A 410 -30.08 0.76 -5.25
CA ALA A 410 -31.38 0.09 -5.27
C ALA A 410 -31.17 -1.41 -5.03
N ILE A 411 -31.97 -1.99 -4.13
CA ILE A 411 -31.90 -3.41 -3.78
C ILE A 411 -33.25 -4.09 -4.02
N GLU A 412 -33.22 -5.24 -4.70
CA GLU A 412 -34.37 -6.15 -4.79
C GLU A 412 -34.04 -7.40 -3.98
N VAL A 413 -34.96 -7.79 -3.09
CA VAL A 413 -34.71 -8.90 -2.17
C VAL A 413 -35.58 -10.07 -2.59
N GLY A 414 -34.95 -11.08 -3.15
CA GLY A 414 -35.56 -12.37 -3.41
C GLY A 414 -35.79 -13.14 -2.09
N TYR A 415 -37.04 -13.21 -1.68
CA TYR A 415 -37.47 -13.85 -0.46
C TYR A 415 -38.47 -14.95 -0.77
N GLY A 416 -38.02 -16.20 -0.87
CA GLY A 416 -38.89 -17.34 -1.17
C GLY A 416 -38.26 -18.69 -0.79
N GLY A 417 -39.10 -19.61 -0.24
CA GLY A 417 -38.68 -20.95 0.11
C GLY A 417 -37.68 -21.05 1.28
N LYS A 418 -36.96 -22.17 1.34
CA LYS A 418 -35.99 -22.48 2.42
C LYS A 418 -34.54 -22.08 2.10
N GLY A 419 -34.28 -21.55 0.88
CA GLY A 419 -32.94 -21.14 0.43
C GLY A 419 -32.46 -19.82 1.05
N PRO A 420 -31.21 -19.40 0.74
CA PRO A 420 -30.70 -18.10 1.17
C PRO A 420 -31.55 -16.95 0.58
N ILE A 421 -31.63 -15.85 1.31
CA ILE A 421 -32.19 -14.60 0.81
C ILE A 421 -31.18 -14.03 -0.18
N THR A 422 -31.64 -13.62 -1.37
CA THR A 422 -30.76 -13.03 -2.37
C THR A 422 -31.07 -11.54 -2.50
N ILE A 423 -30.04 -10.73 -2.46
CA ILE A 423 -30.12 -9.31 -2.77
C ILE A 423 -29.56 -9.12 -4.18
N ASP A 424 -30.39 -8.68 -5.10
CA ASP A 424 -29.96 -8.17 -6.40
C ASP A 424 -29.75 -6.66 -6.28
N LEU A 425 -28.54 -6.22 -6.64
CA LEU A 425 -28.02 -4.88 -6.40
C LEU A 425 -27.92 -4.09 -7.70
N ASN A 426 -28.63 -2.99 -7.80
CA ASN A 426 -28.38 -1.94 -8.78
C ASN A 426 -27.66 -0.77 -8.09
N ALA A 427 -26.38 -0.65 -8.35
CA ALA A 427 -25.49 0.29 -7.69
C ALA A 427 -25.31 1.64 -8.43
N GLY A 428 -26.16 1.92 -9.43
CA GLY A 428 -26.06 3.13 -10.24
C GLY A 428 -24.86 3.12 -11.22
N LYS A 429 -24.49 4.31 -11.68
CA LYS A 429 -23.36 4.53 -12.59
C LYS A 429 -22.08 4.88 -11.81
N GLY A 430 -20.93 4.46 -12.33
CA GLY A 430 -19.62 4.79 -11.79
C GLY A 430 -18.84 3.57 -11.29
N ARG A 431 -17.54 3.78 -11.07
CA ARG A 431 -16.64 2.78 -10.50
C ARG A 431 -16.83 2.75 -8.98
N LEU A 432 -17.12 1.57 -8.45
CA LEU A 432 -17.22 1.32 -7.01
C LEU A 432 -16.01 0.49 -6.56
N SER A 433 -15.47 0.82 -5.40
CA SER A 433 -14.38 0.05 -4.77
C SER A 433 -14.92 -1.13 -3.96
N ALA A 434 -16.06 -0.97 -3.30
CA ALA A 434 -16.64 -2.02 -2.46
C ALA A 434 -18.16 -1.89 -2.35
N VAL A 435 -18.78 -3.01 -1.97
CA VAL A 435 -20.16 -3.09 -1.47
C VAL A 435 -20.11 -3.59 -0.03
N VAL A 436 -20.73 -2.89 0.89
CA VAL A 436 -20.82 -3.27 2.30
C VAL A 436 -22.24 -3.75 2.61
N VAL A 437 -22.34 -4.93 3.19
CA VAL A 437 -23.61 -5.52 3.61
C VAL A 437 -23.59 -5.74 5.12
N GLN A 438 -24.50 -5.09 5.82
CA GLN A 438 -24.67 -5.26 7.26
C GLN A 438 -26.00 -5.94 7.53
N THR A 439 -25.96 -7.09 8.16
CA THR A 439 -27.13 -7.93 8.42
C THR A 439 -27.38 -8.03 9.93
N HIS A 440 -28.56 -7.61 10.35
CA HIS A 440 -29.02 -7.79 11.74
C HIS A 440 -29.69 -9.16 11.88
N GLY A 441 -28.92 -10.11 12.41
CA GLY A 441 -29.41 -11.45 12.68
C GLY A 441 -30.32 -11.51 13.92
N GLU A 442 -30.31 -12.64 14.60
CA GLU A 442 -31.12 -12.84 15.81
C GLU A 442 -30.60 -12.01 16.99
N TRP A 443 -29.27 -11.92 17.17
CA TRP A 443 -28.60 -11.37 18.35
C TRP A 443 -27.66 -10.21 18.06
N ALA A 444 -27.06 -10.20 16.87
CA ALA A 444 -26.00 -9.27 16.53
C ALA A 444 -26.03 -8.86 15.06
N TRP A 445 -25.34 -7.76 14.77
CA TRP A 445 -25.00 -7.34 13.42
C TRP A 445 -23.79 -8.13 12.89
N LYS A 446 -23.84 -8.52 11.62
CA LYS A 446 -22.73 -9.06 10.85
C LYS A 446 -22.42 -8.11 9.71
N THR A 447 -21.15 -7.80 9.50
CA THR A 447 -20.69 -6.98 8.36
C THR A 447 -19.91 -7.85 7.39
N GLU A 448 -20.22 -7.74 6.09
CA GLU A 448 -19.52 -8.37 5.00
C GLU A 448 -19.14 -7.31 3.95
N ILE A 449 -17.94 -7.44 3.38
CA ILE A 449 -17.41 -6.53 2.36
C ILE A 449 -17.21 -7.34 1.08
N TYR A 450 -17.80 -6.87 -0.01
CA TYR A 450 -17.78 -7.49 -1.31
C TYR A 450 -17.09 -6.59 -2.33
N PRO A 451 -16.56 -7.16 -3.43
CA PRO A 451 -16.05 -6.39 -4.56
C PRO A 451 -17.05 -5.36 -5.08
N GLY A 452 -16.58 -4.20 -5.53
CA GLY A 452 -17.45 -3.13 -6.03
C GLY A 452 -18.30 -3.50 -7.27
N ASN A 453 -17.88 -4.51 -8.02
CA ASN A 453 -18.62 -5.04 -9.17
C ASN A 453 -19.66 -6.12 -8.80
N THR A 454 -19.84 -6.44 -7.53
CA THR A 454 -20.84 -7.42 -7.07
C THR A 454 -22.25 -6.92 -7.38
N ARG A 455 -23.09 -7.79 -7.94
CA ARG A 455 -24.48 -7.47 -8.30
C ARG A 455 -25.49 -8.37 -7.65
N ARG A 456 -25.06 -9.49 -7.09
CA ARG A 456 -25.93 -10.44 -6.40
C ARG A 456 -25.26 -10.98 -5.14
N ILE A 457 -25.93 -10.88 -4.01
CA ILE A 457 -25.38 -11.18 -2.70
C ILE A 457 -26.31 -12.16 -1.98
N PRO A 458 -25.84 -13.37 -1.61
CA PRO A 458 -26.59 -14.26 -0.76
C PRO A 458 -26.50 -13.80 0.69
N VAL A 459 -27.66 -13.65 1.34
CA VAL A 459 -27.75 -13.34 2.77
C VAL A 459 -28.25 -14.58 3.50
N PRO A 460 -27.49 -15.13 4.44
CA PRO A 460 -27.91 -16.32 5.17
C PRO A 460 -29.12 -16.01 6.06
N ARG A 461 -29.97 -17.01 6.23
CA ARG A 461 -31.01 -16.96 7.25
C ARG A 461 -30.40 -17.03 8.66
N THR A 462 -31.17 -16.61 9.67
CA THR A 462 -30.77 -16.78 11.07
C THR A 462 -30.63 -18.26 11.43
N TYR A 463 -30.05 -18.54 12.59
CA TYR A 463 -29.92 -19.91 13.12
C TYR A 463 -31.28 -20.65 13.18
N ARG A 464 -32.39 -19.96 13.44
CA ARG A 464 -33.74 -20.53 13.45
C ARG A 464 -34.40 -20.64 12.08
N GLY A 465 -33.68 -20.35 11.00
CA GLY A 465 -34.21 -20.39 9.63
C GLY A 465 -35.10 -19.20 9.27
N THR A 466 -35.25 -18.23 10.15
CA THR A 466 -36.01 -16.98 9.91
C THR A 466 -35.17 -16.00 9.07
N PRO A 467 -35.78 -15.03 8.38
CA PRO A 467 -35.04 -13.93 7.76
C PRO A 467 -34.34 -13.04 8.79
N PRO A 468 -33.25 -12.33 8.42
CA PRO A 468 -32.66 -11.31 9.28
C PRO A 468 -33.68 -10.20 9.55
N LYS A 469 -33.57 -9.54 10.71
CA LYS A 469 -34.46 -8.43 11.12
C LYS A 469 -34.29 -7.20 10.22
N GLU A 470 -33.07 -6.97 9.75
CA GLU A 470 -32.74 -5.85 8.87
C GLU A 470 -31.49 -6.18 8.04
N VAL A 471 -31.45 -5.70 6.81
CA VAL A 471 -30.25 -5.69 5.97
C VAL A 471 -30.02 -4.27 5.49
N ARG A 472 -28.80 -3.80 5.61
CA ARG A 472 -28.33 -2.52 5.05
C ARG A 472 -27.27 -2.77 4.01
N VAL A 473 -27.37 -2.09 2.90
CA VAL A 473 -26.38 -2.14 1.81
C VAL A 473 -25.91 -0.74 1.51
N THR A 474 -24.59 -0.54 1.57
CA THR A 474 -23.93 0.69 1.11
C THR A 474 -22.89 0.36 0.03
N THR A 475 -22.55 1.34 -0.77
CA THR A 475 -21.51 1.25 -1.81
C THR A 475 -20.45 2.32 -1.56
N LEU A 476 -19.21 2.01 -1.93
CA LEU A 476 -18.09 2.94 -1.80
C LEU A 476 -17.59 3.38 -3.18
N SER A 477 -17.37 4.68 -3.35
CA SER A 477 -16.63 5.23 -4.48
C SER A 477 -15.16 4.81 -4.43
N SER A 478 -14.41 5.01 -5.53
CA SER A 478 -12.97 4.73 -5.56
C SER A 478 -12.17 5.51 -4.50
N PRO A 479 -12.46 6.80 -4.19
CA PRO A 479 -11.87 7.48 -3.06
C PRO A 479 -12.34 7.00 -1.68
N GLY A 480 -13.20 5.99 -1.58
CA GLY A 480 -13.67 5.40 -0.32
C GLY A 480 -14.83 6.14 0.34
N ILE A 481 -15.50 7.06 -0.36
CA ILE A 481 -16.70 7.74 0.15
C ILE A 481 -17.90 6.80 0.08
N GLU A 482 -18.64 6.70 1.17
CA GLU A 482 -19.75 5.75 1.33
C GLU A 482 -21.10 6.39 0.99
N SER A 483 -21.97 5.66 0.30
CA SER A 483 -23.33 6.07 -0.02
C SER A 483 -24.23 6.09 1.23
N ALA A 484 -25.42 6.71 1.14
CA ALA A 484 -26.50 6.41 2.06
C ALA A 484 -26.91 4.93 1.96
N PRO A 485 -27.39 4.29 3.06
CA PRO A 485 -27.76 2.88 3.05
C PRO A 485 -29.11 2.63 2.37
N ALA A 486 -29.16 1.61 1.51
CA ALA A 486 -30.42 0.96 1.18
C ALA A 486 -30.80 -0.01 2.32
N ILE A 487 -32.04 0.05 2.79
CA ILE A 487 -32.49 -0.72 3.96
C ILE A 487 -33.63 -1.65 3.56
N TRP A 488 -33.52 -2.92 3.91
CA TRP A 488 -34.59 -3.89 3.78
C TRP A 488 -34.96 -4.48 5.15
N ARG A 489 -36.24 -4.65 5.38
CA ARG A 489 -36.83 -5.36 6.53
C ARG A 489 -37.87 -6.35 6.04
N PRO A 490 -37.93 -7.57 6.58
CA PRO A 490 -39.00 -8.51 6.24
C PRO A 490 -40.35 -7.91 6.65
N LYS A 491 -41.35 -8.14 5.80
CA LYS A 491 -42.76 -7.79 6.10
C LYS A 491 -43.34 -8.78 7.09
#